data_d0f7cb82329a68d4acebc5fb31eb9d9f
#
_entry.id   d0f7cb82329a68d4acebc5fb31eb9d9f
#
_cell.length_a   1.000
_cell.length_b   1.000
_cell.length_c   1.000
_cell.angle_alpha   90.00
_cell.angle_beta   90.00
_cell.angle_gamma   90.00
#
_symmetry.space_group_name_H-M   'P 1'
#
loop_
_entity.id
_entity.type
_entity.pdbx_description
1 polymer ?
#
loop_
_entity_poly.entity_id
_entity_poly.type
_entity_poly.pdbx_seq_one_letter_code
_entity_poly.pdbx_strand_id
1 'polypeptide(L)'
;MPKWITQVGCPYCGSSCDDIEVLVSDDGKKILETRNACVIGNEIFHHVSSPDRPKKPRMRQPDGNFKEITYDEAVDYTAKTLLKSKKPLIYGFGSTNCEGMSAVARVAEKAGAVLDNCASICHGPSFLAIFDNGYPSCTLGEVKNRADVVLFW
;
A
#
# COMPACT_ATOMS: atom_id res chain seq x y z
N MET A 1 -15.23 -0.59 -26.49
CA MET A 1 -16.37 -0.27 -25.59
C MET A 1 -15.94 -0.45 -24.15
N PRO A 2 -16.36 0.43 -23.22
CA PRO A 2 -16.07 0.28 -21.81
C PRO A 2 -16.47 -1.12 -21.31
N LYS A 3 -15.69 -1.68 -20.40
CA LYS A 3 -15.87 -3.06 -19.93
C LYS A 3 -16.00 -3.08 -18.41
N TRP A 4 -17.00 -3.80 -17.92
CA TRP A 4 -17.11 -4.14 -16.50
C TRP A 4 -16.13 -5.24 -16.13
N ILE A 5 -15.40 -5.03 -15.05
CA ILE A 5 -14.56 -6.02 -14.37
C ILE A 5 -15.19 -6.25 -13.01
N THR A 6 -15.50 -7.50 -12.70
CA THR A 6 -16.15 -7.92 -11.46
C THR A 6 -15.14 -8.55 -10.50
N GLN A 7 -15.53 -8.72 -9.24
CA GLN A 7 -14.72 -9.33 -8.19
C GLN A 7 -13.37 -8.61 -7.97
N VAL A 8 -13.43 -7.28 -7.94
CA VAL A 8 -12.25 -6.45 -7.71
C VAL A 8 -12.10 -6.20 -6.21
N GLY A 9 -10.91 -6.50 -5.69
CA GLY A 9 -10.58 -6.22 -4.28
C GLY A 9 -10.30 -4.74 -4.02
N CYS A 10 -10.86 -4.19 -2.95
CA CYS A 10 -10.53 -2.86 -2.48
C CYS A 10 -9.26 -2.88 -1.62
N PRO A 11 -8.23 -2.10 -1.94
CA PRO A 11 -6.95 -2.15 -1.21
C PRO A 11 -6.90 -1.24 0.02
N TYR A 12 -8.01 -0.60 0.42
CA TYR A 12 -7.94 0.50 1.36
C TYR A 12 -7.94 0.08 2.83
N CYS A 13 -8.95 -0.64 3.28
CA CYS A 13 -9.13 -0.90 4.71
C CYS A 13 -9.34 -2.38 5.01
N GLY A 14 -9.37 -2.72 6.30
CA GLY A 14 -9.53 -4.09 6.79
C GLY A 14 -10.88 -4.75 6.50
N SER A 15 -11.84 -4.05 5.87
CA SER A 15 -13.09 -4.67 5.40
C SER A 15 -12.86 -5.66 4.27
N SER A 16 -11.74 -5.53 3.54
CA SER A 16 -11.31 -6.45 2.47
C SER A 16 -12.41 -6.78 1.47
N CYS A 17 -13.19 -5.75 1.06
CA CYS A 17 -14.26 -5.92 0.09
C CYS A 17 -13.70 -6.48 -1.23
N ASP A 18 -14.29 -7.53 -1.75
CA ASP A 18 -13.87 -8.26 -2.96
C ASP A 18 -14.99 -8.43 -3.99
N ASP A 19 -16.16 -7.87 -3.73
CA ASP A 19 -17.36 -7.89 -4.56
C ASP A 19 -17.55 -6.61 -5.39
N ILE A 20 -16.51 -5.77 -5.48
CA ILE A 20 -16.58 -4.51 -6.20
C ILE A 20 -16.52 -4.76 -7.70
N GLU A 21 -17.31 -3.98 -8.43
CA GLU A 21 -17.29 -3.95 -9.89
C GLU A 21 -16.78 -2.59 -10.37
N VAL A 22 -15.91 -2.58 -11.37
CA VAL A 22 -15.36 -1.36 -11.97
C VAL A 22 -15.62 -1.32 -13.47
N LEU A 23 -16.11 -0.20 -13.96
CA LEU A 23 -16.24 0.07 -15.38
C LEU A 23 -14.97 0.75 -15.88
N VAL A 24 -14.24 0.06 -16.73
CA VAL A 24 -12.96 0.55 -17.28
C VAL A 24 -13.19 1.09 -18.68
N SER A 25 -12.55 2.24 -18.99
CA SER A 25 -12.57 2.85 -20.31
C SER A 25 -12.00 1.93 -21.40
N ASP A 26 -12.34 2.17 -22.67
CA ASP A 26 -11.89 1.40 -23.83
C ASP A 26 -10.37 1.25 -23.92
N ASP A 27 -9.66 2.30 -23.57
CA ASP A 27 -8.19 2.35 -23.57
C ASP A 27 -7.54 1.76 -22.29
N GLY A 28 -8.35 1.27 -21.36
CA GLY A 28 -7.90 0.68 -20.10
C GLY A 28 -7.29 1.65 -19.09
N LYS A 29 -7.37 2.96 -19.33
CA LYS A 29 -6.62 3.96 -18.55
C LYS A 29 -7.43 4.66 -17.47
N LYS A 30 -8.75 4.53 -17.47
CA LYS A 30 -9.64 5.21 -16.52
C LYS A 30 -10.69 4.26 -15.98
N ILE A 31 -11.01 4.44 -14.72
CA ILE A 31 -12.21 3.88 -14.12
C ILE A 31 -13.31 4.92 -14.26
N LEU A 32 -14.41 4.53 -14.90
CA LEU A 32 -15.53 5.39 -15.22
C LEU A 32 -16.64 5.32 -14.18
N GLU A 33 -16.86 4.14 -13.60
CA GLU A 33 -17.90 3.87 -12.61
C GLU A 33 -17.44 2.74 -11.69
N THR A 34 -17.92 2.75 -10.45
CA THR A 34 -17.77 1.65 -9.49
C THR A 34 -19.13 1.23 -8.94
N ARG A 35 -19.31 -0.06 -8.62
CA ARG A 35 -20.46 -0.60 -7.92
C ARG A 35 -20.00 -1.36 -6.69
N ASN A 36 -20.86 -1.47 -5.70
CA ASN A 36 -20.61 -2.11 -4.41
C ASN A 36 -19.47 -1.47 -3.59
N ALA A 37 -18.89 -0.37 -4.05
CA ALA A 37 -17.89 0.37 -3.31
C ALA A 37 -18.54 1.36 -2.32
N CYS A 38 -17.99 1.47 -1.12
CA CYS A 38 -18.35 2.57 -0.23
C CYS A 38 -17.79 3.91 -0.78
N VAL A 39 -18.18 5.03 -0.18
CA VAL A 39 -17.74 6.36 -0.62
C VAL A 39 -16.22 6.46 -0.72
N ILE A 40 -15.49 5.97 0.28
CA ILE A 40 -14.02 6.03 0.28
C ILE A 40 -13.43 5.13 -0.80
N GLY A 41 -13.93 3.90 -0.94
CA GLY A 41 -13.50 2.97 -1.98
C GLY A 41 -13.71 3.54 -3.38
N ASN A 42 -14.88 4.14 -3.63
CA ASN A 42 -15.19 4.80 -4.89
C ASN A 42 -14.13 5.88 -5.24
N GLU A 43 -13.85 6.78 -4.29
CA GLU A 43 -12.83 7.83 -4.48
C GLU A 43 -11.45 7.26 -4.77
N ILE A 44 -11.05 6.19 -4.09
CA ILE A 44 -9.75 5.55 -4.32
C ILE A 44 -9.65 4.97 -5.72
N PHE A 45 -10.68 4.27 -6.19
CA PHE A 45 -10.69 3.72 -7.56
C PHE A 45 -10.62 4.82 -8.60
N HIS A 46 -11.37 5.92 -8.44
CA HIS A 46 -11.32 7.05 -9.37
C HIS A 46 -9.98 7.80 -9.31
N HIS A 47 -9.35 7.87 -8.13
CA HIS A 47 -8.05 8.53 -7.97
C HIS A 47 -6.88 7.81 -8.67
N VAL A 48 -7.04 6.53 -9.05
CA VAL A 48 -6.00 5.79 -9.81
C VAL A 48 -5.58 6.53 -11.10
N SER A 49 -6.50 7.20 -11.76
CA SER A 49 -6.25 7.97 -12.98
C SER A 49 -6.10 9.48 -12.77
N SER A 50 -5.99 9.94 -11.52
CA SER A 50 -5.79 11.35 -11.21
C SER A 50 -4.55 11.93 -11.90
N PRO A 51 -4.63 13.14 -12.46
CA PRO A 51 -3.47 13.83 -13.01
C PRO A 51 -2.41 14.16 -11.96
N ASP A 52 -2.80 14.25 -10.69
CA ASP A 52 -1.89 14.56 -9.58
C ASP A 52 -0.99 13.38 -9.19
N ARG A 53 -1.31 12.18 -9.65
CA ARG A 53 -0.45 11.01 -9.41
C ARG A 53 0.83 11.10 -10.22
N PRO A 54 2.02 11.00 -9.60
CA PRO A 54 3.27 10.97 -10.32
C PRO A 54 3.34 9.72 -11.21
N LYS A 55 3.53 9.92 -12.51
CA LYS A 55 3.62 8.84 -13.53
C LYS A 55 5.06 8.47 -13.86
N LYS A 56 6.01 9.30 -13.43
CA LYS A 56 7.43 9.07 -13.63
C LYS A 56 8.19 9.36 -12.34
N PRO A 57 9.35 8.73 -12.13
CA PRO A 57 10.24 9.09 -11.04
C PRO A 57 10.65 10.56 -11.14
N ARG A 58 10.82 11.20 -10.00
CA ARG A 58 11.26 12.59 -9.90
C ARG A 58 12.41 12.70 -8.92
N MET A 59 13.43 13.45 -9.27
CA MET A 59 14.58 13.71 -8.41
C MET A 59 14.64 15.20 -8.04
N ARG A 60 14.83 15.46 -6.75
CA ARG A 60 15.00 16.82 -6.25
C ARG A 60 16.33 17.38 -6.70
N GLN A 61 16.33 18.58 -7.23
CA GLN A 61 17.50 19.32 -7.67
C GLN A 61 18.03 20.21 -6.54
N PRO A 62 19.26 20.72 -6.63
CA PRO A 62 19.84 21.61 -5.62
C PRO A 62 19.07 22.92 -5.42
N ASP A 63 18.35 23.38 -6.43
CA ASP A 63 17.47 24.56 -6.37
C ASP A 63 16.13 24.29 -5.66
N GLY A 64 15.89 23.05 -5.20
CA GLY A 64 14.68 22.61 -4.54
C GLY A 64 13.57 22.12 -5.49
N ASN A 65 13.69 22.34 -6.79
CA ASN A 65 12.73 21.88 -7.79
C ASN A 65 12.84 20.37 -8.04
N PHE A 66 11.80 19.76 -8.60
CA PHE A 66 11.80 18.36 -9.00
C PHE A 66 11.91 18.23 -10.51
N LYS A 67 12.89 17.41 -10.94
CA LYS A 67 13.06 17.03 -12.34
C LYS A 67 12.57 15.60 -12.55
N GLU A 68 11.81 15.35 -13.61
CA GLU A 68 11.49 13.99 -14.05
C GLU A 68 12.76 13.29 -14.57
N ILE A 69 12.91 12.03 -14.17
CA ILE A 69 14.02 11.15 -14.58
C ILE A 69 13.46 9.83 -15.08
N THR A 70 14.27 9.05 -15.75
CA THR A 70 13.90 7.69 -16.15
C THR A 70 13.88 6.75 -14.95
N TYR A 71 13.22 5.60 -15.10
CA TYR A 71 13.21 4.57 -14.07
C TYR A 71 14.62 4.04 -13.79
N ASP A 72 15.41 3.80 -14.84
CA ASP A 72 16.78 3.30 -14.70
C ASP A 72 17.69 4.29 -13.99
N GLU A 73 17.56 5.58 -14.28
CA GLU A 73 18.28 6.65 -13.54
C GLU A 73 17.89 6.65 -12.05
N ALA A 74 16.61 6.47 -11.74
CA ALA A 74 16.15 6.42 -10.36
C ALA A 74 16.70 5.21 -9.60
N VAL A 75 16.69 4.03 -10.23
CA VAL A 75 17.25 2.80 -9.67
C VAL A 75 18.76 2.93 -9.45
N ASP A 76 19.50 3.41 -10.44
CA ASP A 76 20.94 3.58 -10.35
C ASP A 76 21.35 4.58 -9.26
N TYR A 77 20.64 5.72 -9.18
CA TYR A 77 20.86 6.71 -8.13
C TYR A 77 20.60 6.13 -6.73
N THR A 78 19.50 5.40 -6.57
CA THR A 78 19.13 4.76 -5.29
C THR A 78 20.17 3.72 -4.88
N ALA A 79 20.57 2.84 -5.80
CA ALA A 79 21.57 1.82 -5.54
C ALA A 79 22.92 2.44 -5.13
N LYS A 80 23.39 3.45 -5.86
CA LYS A 80 24.63 4.17 -5.53
C LYS A 80 24.54 4.86 -4.16
N THR A 81 23.39 5.41 -3.81
CA THR A 81 23.17 6.07 -2.51
C THR A 81 23.22 5.07 -1.37
N LEU A 82 22.55 3.93 -1.51
CA LEU A 82 22.58 2.86 -0.51
C LEU A 82 24.01 2.32 -0.30
N LEU A 83 24.72 2.03 -1.38
CA LEU A 83 26.09 1.50 -1.31
C LEU A 83 27.13 2.48 -0.72
N LYS A 84 26.90 3.79 -0.86
CA LYS A 84 27.76 4.82 -0.25
C LYS A 84 27.46 5.06 1.21
N SER A 85 26.27 4.67 1.68
CA SER A 85 25.82 4.91 3.04
C SER A 85 26.52 3.94 4.00
N LYS A 86 27.04 4.48 5.11
CA LYS A 86 27.67 3.63 6.13
C LYS A 86 26.68 2.75 6.89
N LYS A 87 25.47 3.23 7.07
CA LYS A 87 24.40 2.53 7.79
C LYS A 87 23.04 2.97 7.24
N PRO A 88 22.63 2.47 6.08
CA PRO A 88 21.35 2.83 5.50
C PRO A 88 20.20 2.25 6.31
N LEU A 89 19.09 2.98 6.41
CA LEU A 89 17.82 2.52 6.97
C LEU A 89 16.81 2.38 5.83
N ILE A 90 16.20 1.21 5.73
CA ILE A 90 15.06 0.95 4.88
C ILE A 90 13.84 0.78 5.82
N TYR A 91 12.90 1.71 5.75
CA TYR A 91 11.73 1.72 6.63
C TYR A 91 10.43 1.66 5.83
N GLY A 92 9.49 0.82 6.26
CA GLY A 92 8.18 0.68 5.63
C GLY A 92 7.84 -0.74 5.22
N PHE A 93 7.20 -0.89 4.06
CA PHE A 93 6.81 -2.19 3.48
C PHE A 93 5.85 -3.03 4.33
N GLY A 94 5.19 -2.43 5.33
CA GLY A 94 4.19 -3.10 6.16
C GLY A 94 2.85 -3.32 5.44
N SER A 95 2.61 -2.64 4.32
CA SER A 95 1.36 -2.70 3.55
C SER A 95 1.64 -2.86 2.05
N THR A 96 2.46 -3.84 1.71
CA THR A 96 2.78 -4.20 0.33
C THR A 96 2.66 -5.71 0.13
N ASN A 97 2.87 -6.17 -1.12
CA ASN A 97 2.84 -7.61 -1.42
C ASN A 97 4.09 -8.35 -0.88
N CYS A 98 3.98 -9.65 -0.73
CA CYS A 98 5.06 -10.50 -0.20
C CYS A 98 6.31 -10.47 -1.08
N GLU A 99 6.15 -10.36 -2.39
CA GLU A 99 7.26 -10.27 -3.35
C GLU A 99 8.07 -8.99 -3.13
N GLY A 100 7.39 -7.85 -2.90
CA GLY A 100 8.02 -6.59 -2.55
C GLY A 100 8.78 -6.66 -1.23
N MET A 101 8.17 -7.25 -0.20
CA MET A 101 8.84 -7.46 1.11
C MET A 101 10.07 -8.36 0.96
N SER A 102 9.97 -9.46 0.22
CA SER A 102 11.10 -10.36 -0.04
C SER A 102 12.22 -9.66 -0.83
N ALA A 103 11.86 -8.85 -1.82
CA ALA A 103 12.85 -8.10 -2.60
C ALA A 103 13.60 -7.08 -1.75
N VAL A 104 12.89 -6.31 -0.91
CA VAL A 104 13.52 -5.32 -0.05
C VAL A 104 14.40 -5.95 1.04
N ALA A 105 14.02 -7.11 1.58
CA ALA A 105 14.87 -7.85 2.52
C ALA A 105 16.21 -8.22 1.89
N ARG A 106 16.20 -8.73 0.65
CA ARG A 106 17.44 -9.03 -0.11
C ARG A 106 18.27 -7.80 -0.41
N VAL A 107 17.64 -6.65 -0.70
CA VAL A 107 18.35 -5.38 -0.89
C VAL A 107 18.99 -4.92 0.41
N ALA A 108 18.26 -4.99 1.53
CA ALA A 108 18.77 -4.63 2.85
C ALA A 108 19.99 -5.48 3.24
N GLU A 109 19.91 -6.79 3.03
CA GLU A 109 21.01 -7.73 3.29
C GLU A 109 22.25 -7.38 2.46
N LYS A 110 22.09 -7.15 1.14
CA LYS A 110 23.19 -6.77 0.26
C LYS A 110 23.82 -5.41 0.56
N ALA A 111 22.99 -4.44 0.98
CA ALA A 111 23.45 -3.09 1.30
C ALA A 111 23.95 -2.94 2.73
N GLY A 112 23.85 -3.96 3.58
CA GLY A 112 24.13 -3.85 5.01
C GLY A 112 23.17 -2.88 5.72
N ALA A 113 21.94 -2.80 5.24
CA ALA A 113 20.95 -1.86 5.74
C ALA A 113 20.22 -2.40 6.98
N VAL A 114 19.81 -1.50 7.85
CA VAL A 114 18.79 -1.80 8.86
C VAL A 114 17.44 -1.81 8.15
N LEU A 115 16.67 -2.87 8.34
CA LEU A 115 15.30 -2.99 7.83
C LEU A 115 14.33 -2.94 9.00
N ASP A 116 13.33 -2.06 8.91
CA ASP A 116 12.28 -1.92 9.92
C ASP A 116 10.96 -1.50 9.28
N ASN A 117 9.87 -1.65 10.01
CA ASN A 117 8.54 -1.28 9.57
C ASN A 117 7.69 -0.72 10.73
N CYS A 118 6.44 -0.35 10.44
CA CYS A 118 5.55 0.23 11.44
C CYS A 118 5.23 -0.72 12.62
N ALA A 119 5.47 -2.02 12.51
CA ALA A 119 5.20 -2.96 13.60
C ALA A 119 6.03 -2.64 14.85
N SER A 120 7.26 -2.15 14.71
CA SER A 120 8.13 -1.83 15.85
C SER A 120 7.58 -0.75 16.79
N ILE A 121 6.78 0.17 16.26
CA ILE A 121 6.19 1.28 17.05
C ILE A 121 4.66 1.24 17.12
N CYS A 122 3.99 0.45 16.29
CA CYS A 122 2.54 0.43 16.18
C CYS A 122 1.96 -0.88 16.75
N HIS A 123 2.06 -1.96 16.00
CA HIS A 123 1.39 -3.22 16.37
C HIS A 123 2.31 -4.30 16.94
N GLY A 124 3.60 -4.07 17.05
CA GLY A 124 4.53 -5.00 17.70
C GLY A 124 4.12 -5.37 19.12
N PRO A 125 3.82 -4.40 20.01
CA PRO A 125 3.30 -4.68 21.35
C PRO A 125 2.00 -5.48 21.35
N SER A 126 1.09 -5.18 20.40
CA SER A 126 -0.15 -5.94 20.25
C SER A 126 0.10 -7.38 19.84
N PHE A 127 1.05 -7.63 18.94
CA PHE A 127 1.43 -9.00 18.57
C PHE A 127 2.01 -9.77 19.75
N LEU A 128 2.82 -9.15 20.60
CA LEU A 128 3.30 -9.80 21.82
C LEU A 128 2.13 -10.20 22.73
N ALA A 129 1.17 -9.31 22.94
CA ALA A 129 -0.02 -9.63 23.72
C ALA A 129 -0.87 -10.75 23.07
N ILE A 130 -0.95 -10.78 21.74
CA ILE A 130 -1.65 -11.82 20.98
C ILE A 130 -0.99 -13.20 21.19
N PHE A 131 0.34 -13.25 21.19
CA PHE A 131 1.05 -14.50 21.42
C PHE A 131 0.81 -15.08 22.82
N ASP A 132 0.62 -14.21 23.82
CA ASP A 132 0.36 -14.64 25.20
C ASP A 132 -1.12 -14.97 25.46
N ASN A 133 -2.05 -14.26 24.83
CA ASN A 133 -3.48 -14.29 25.18
C ASN A 133 -4.40 -14.78 24.05
N GLY A 134 -3.87 -14.96 22.85
CA GLY A 134 -4.65 -15.22 21.65
C GLY A 134 -5.27 -13.94 21.04
N TYR A 135 -5.95 -14.12 19.92
CA TYR A 135 -6.61 -13.03 19.18
C TYR A 135 -8.04 -13.42 18.81
N PRO A 136 -8.99 -13.27 19.74
CA PRO A 136 -10.38 -13.44 19.39
C PRO A 136 -10.79 -12.33 18.40
N SER A 137 -11.32 -12.71 17.26
CA SER A 137 -11.71 -11.79 16.20
C SER A 137 -13.04 -12.23 15.57
N CYS A 138 -13.67 -11.32 14.86
CA CYS A 138 -14.88 -11.57 14.12
C CYS A 138 -14.90 -10.74 12.84
N THR A 139 -15.81 -11.08 11.93
CA THR A 139 -16.06 -10.28 10.72
C THR A 139 -16.92 -9.06 11.04
N LEU A 140 -16.86 -8.04 10.18
CA LEU A 140 -17.77 -6.90 10.30
C LEU A 140 -19.25 -7.31 10.13
N GLY A 141 -19.52 -8.34 9.34
CA GLY A 141 -20.86 -8.93 9.22
C GLY A 141 -21.33 -9.54 10.55
N GLU A 142 -20.46 -10.19 11.30
CA GLU A 142 -20.78 -10.70 12.64
C GLU A 142 -21.05 -9.56 13.62
N VAL A 143 -20.23 -8.51 13.61
CA VAL A 143 -20.48 -7.32 14.43
C VAL A 143 -21.87 -6.74 14.12
N LYS A 144 -22.18 -6.53 12.83
CA LYS A 144 -23.46 -5.98 12.40
C LYS A 144 -24.68 -6.82 12.85
N ASN A 145 -24.56 -8.14 12.79
CA ASN A 145 -25.70 -9.02 12.96
C ASN A 145 -25.81 -9.66 14.36
N ARG A 146 -24.77 -9.61 15.19
CA ARG A 146 -24.67 -10.36 16.45
C ARG A 146 -24.22 -9.54 17.65
N ALA A 147 -23.63 -8.36 17.45
CA ALA A 147 -23.18 -7.55 18.56
C ALA A 147 -24.31 -6.72 19.16
N ASP A 148 -24.54 -6.85 20.45
CA ASP A 148 -25.46 -6.01 21.21
C ASP A 148 -24.77 -4.70 21.68
N VAL A 149 -23.47 -4.77 21.87
CA VAL A 149 -22.64 -3.62 22.30
C VAL A 149 -21.32 -3.64 21.54
N VAL A 150 -20.91 -2.47 21.06
CA VAL A 150 -19.59 -2.26 20.43
C VAL A 150 -18.86 -1.18 21.20
N LEU A 151 -17.68 -1.53 21.71
CA LEU A 151 -16.78 -0.58 22.38
C LEU A 151 -15.63 -0.21 21.43
N PHE A 152 -15.55 1.07 21.11
CA PHE A 152 -14.39 1.61 20.40
C PHE A 152 -13.39 2.15 21.42
N TRP A 153 -12.16 1.65 21.35
CA TRP A 153 -11.07 2.00 22.24
C TRP A 153 -10.00 2.78 21.50
#